data_094bc4c94659820a6089a5f7b0713782
#
_entry.id   094bc4c94659820a6089a5f7b0713782
#
_cell.length_a   1.000
_cell.length_b   1.000
_cell.length_c   1.000
_cell.angle_alpha   90.00
_cell.angle_beta   90.00
_cell.angle_gamma   90.00
#
_symmetry.space_group_name_H-M   'P 1'
#
loop_
_entity.id
_entity.type
_entity.pdbx_description
1 polymer ?
#
loop_
_entity_poly.entity_id
_entity_poly.type
_entity_poly.pdbx_seq_one_letter_code
_entity_poly.pdbx_strand_id
1 'polypeptide(L)'
;MSVFALVDCENFYASCERIFRPDLKYKPIVVLSSNDGCVIARSKEAKQLGIQMGVPWFKTKKNFLKNGGVFFSSNFALYGDISNRVMNILAGMANNIEIYSVDEAFLDLENMNLENSDVADEFAMHCRSLIKQWVGIPVRIGIAPTKTLTKVASYLAKEQTKRPGIFSISNNWMEIASSLKKVPLHEVWGVGRRLSKKLSVLGLRTAYDLACIDISLIRSRYSVVLERTVRELRGETCLQLDKSLDPKKQIVVSLSLIHISEPTRPY
;
A
#
# COMPACT_ATOMS: atom_id res chain seq x y z
N MET A 1 -1.17 4.22 24.88
CA MET A 1 -0.09 4.19 23.88
C MET A 1 -0.69 4.30 22.51
N SER A 2 -0.05 5.04 21.60
CA SER A 2 -0.56 5.15 20.23
C SER A 2 -0.55 3.78 19.55
N VAL A 3 -1.65 3.39 18.94
CA VAL A 3 -1.79 2.19 18.13
C VAL A 3 -2.47 2.59 16.83
N PHE A 4 -1.84 2.27 15.72
CA PHE A 4 -2.37 2.57 14.39
C PHE A 4 -2.63 1.28 13.62
N ALA A 5 -3.63 1.29 12.73
CA ALA A 5 -3.76 0.30 11.69
C ALA A 5 -3.62 0.96 10.31
N LEU A 6 -2.99 0.27 9.40
CA LEU A 6 -3.07 0.56 7.96
C LEU A 6 -3.96 -0.49 7.31
N VAL A 7 -5.01 -0.04 6.67
CA VAL A 7 -5.86 -0.87 5.82
C VAL A 7 -5.55 -0.57 4.36
N ASP A 8 -5.20 -1.59 3.60
CA ASP A 8 -4.76 -1.52 2.19
C ASP A 8 -5.62 -2.47 1.34
N CYS A 9 -6.33 -1.93 0.37
CA CYS A 9 -7.18 -2.72 -0.52
C CYS A 9 -6.34 -3.48 -1.55
N GLU A 10 -6.43 -4.80 -1.54
CA GLU A 10 -5.60 -5.64 -2.40
C GLU A 10 -5.97 -5.53 -3.88
N ASN A 11 -4.98 -5.13 -4.71
CA ASN A 11 -5.16 -5.00 -6.17
C ASN A 11 -6.36 -4.13 -6.53
N PHE A 12 -6.56 -3.02 -5.88
CA PHE A 12 -7.81 -2.27 -5.75
C PHE A 12 -8.60 -2.15 -7.05
N TYR A 13 -8.08 -1.54 -8.10
CA TYR A 13 -8.83 -1.35 -9.35
C TYR A 13 -9.26 -2.68 -9.99
N ALA A 14 -8.38 -3.67 -10.02
CA ALA A 14 -8.72 -5.00 -10.53
C ALA A 14 -9.77 -5.71 -9.65
N SER A 15 -9.75 -5.46 -8.35
CA SER A 15 -10.75 -5.97 -7.41
C SER A 15 -12.10 -5.29 -7.59
N CYS A 16 -12.14 -3.98 -7.86
CA CYS A 16 -13.36 -3.24 -8.18
C CYS A 16 -14.06 -3.80 -9.42
N GLU A 17 -13.33 -4.03 -10.50
CA GLU A 17 -13.87 -4.61 -11.73
C GLU A 17 -14.43 -6.03 -11.49
N ARG A 18 -13.80 -6.79 -10.61
CA ARG A 18 -14.20 -8.16 -10.29
C ARG A 18 -15.50 -8.24 -9.47
N ILE A 19 -15.85 -7.22 -8.68
CA ILE A 19 -17.08 -7.22 -7.86
C ILE A 19 -18.30 -7.49 -8.73
N PHE A 20 -18.40 -6.87 -9.90
CA PHE A 20 -19.54 -6.97 -10.81
C PHE A 20 -19.40 -8.09 -11.85
N ARG A 21 -18.29 -8.80 -11.82
CA ARG A 21 -17.96 -9.87 -12.76
C ARG A 21 -17.49 -11.13 -12.03
N PRO A 22 -18.41 -11.87 -11.38
CA PRO A 22 -18.08 -13.12 -10.66
C PRO A 22 -17.41 -14.17 -11.54
N ASP A 23 -17.68 -14.17 -12.84
CA ASP A 23 -17.06 -15.01 -13.86
C ASP A 23 -15.54 -14.80 -14.00
N LEU A 24 -15.03 -13.68 -13.46
CA LEU A 24 -13.61 -13.33 -13.48
C LEU A 24 -12.87 -13.68 -12.17
N LYS A 25 -13.49 -14.44 -11.26
CA LYS A 25 -12.97 -14.70 -9.91
C LYS A 25 -11.52 -15.23 -9.89
N TYR A 26 -11.12 -16.01 -10.88
CA TYR A 26 -9.79 -16.59 -10.96
C TYR A 26 -9.06 -16.25 -12.27
N LYS A 27 -9.59 -15.29 -13.04
CA LYS A 27 -8.96 -14.87 -14.28
C LYS A 27 -7.93 -13.77 -14.04
N PRO A 28 -6.84 -13.74 -14.80
CA PRO A 28 -5.92 -12.62 -14.79
C PRO A 28 -6.62 -11.35 -15.27
N ILE A 29 -6.55 -10.28 -14.45
CA ILE A 29 -7.14 -8.98 -14.77
C ILE A 29 -6.04 -7.93 -14.73
N VAL A 30 -6.04 -7.03 -15.72
CA VAL A 30 -5.29 -5.78 -15.69
C VAL A 30 -6.23 -4.61 -15.94
N VAL A 31 -5.92 -3.48 -15.33
CA VAL A 31 -6.57 -2.20 -15.61
C VAL A 31 -5.55 -1.28 -16.24
N LEU A 32 -5.96 -0.61 -17.31
CA LEU A 32 -5.13 0.25 -18.12
C LEU A 32 -5.26 1.72 -17.70
N SER A 33 -4.29 2.54 -18.04
CA SER A 33 -4.33 3.99 -17.84
C SER A 33 -5.48 4.62 -18.64
N SER A 34 -5.79 5.89 -18.35
CA SER A 34 -6.92 6.61 -18.98
C SER A 34 -6.91 6.62 -20.52
N ASN A 35 -5.75 6.43 -21.14
CA ASN A 35 -5.58 6.32 -22.60
C ASN A 35 -5.21 4.90 -23.07
N ASP A 36 -5.44 3.89 -22.25
CA ASP A 36 -5.09 2.49 -22.48
C ASP A 36 -3.62 2.21 -22.82
N GLY A 37 -2.73 3.16 -22.51
CA GLY A 37 -1.32 3.09 -22.90
C GLY A 37 -0.50 2.10 -22.07
N CYS A 38 -0.76 1.98 -20.78
CA CYS A 38 0.02 1.13 -19.89
C CYS A 38 -0.82 0.51 -18.77
N VAL A 39 -0.29 -0.53 -18.14
CA VAL A 39 -0.94 -1.25 -17.04
C VAL A 39 -0.75 -0.48 -15.73
N ILE A 40 -1.86 -0.06 -15.10
CA ILE A 40 -1.87 0.65 -13.81
C ILE A 40 -2.36 -0.18 -12.63
N ALA A 41 -3.04 -1.31 -12.87
CA ALA A 41 -3.38 -2.25 -11.82
C ALA A 41 -3.38 -3.68 -12.36
N ARG A 42 -3.16 -4.65 -11.46
CA ARG A 42 -3.02 -6.07 -11.81
C ARG A 42 -3.62 -6.93 -10.71
N SER A 43 -4.41 -7.92 -11.08
CA SER A 43 -4.83 -8.97 -10.15
C SER A 43 -3.65 -9.87 -9.73
N LYS A 44 -3.86 -10.71 -8.71
CA LYS A 44 -2.86 -11.69 -8.26
C LYS A 44 -2.43 -12.61 -9.40
N GLU A 45 -3.38 -13.09 -10.18
CA GLU A 45 -3.16 -13.99 -11.31
C GLU A 45 -2.36 -13.29 -12.43
N ALA A 46 -2.63 -12.01 -12.70
CA ALA A 46 -1.86 -11.23 -13.68
C ALA A 46 -0.41 -10.99 -13.22
N LYS A 47 -0.20 -10.81 -11.90
CA LYS A 47 1.16 -10.74 -11.32
C LYS A 47 1.91 -12.08 -11.48
N GLN A 48 1.24 -13.22 -11.30
CA GLN A 48 1.81 -14.55 -11.50
C GLN A 48 2.19 -14.81 -12.96
N LEU A 49 1.48 -14.21 -13.93
CA LEU A 49 1.87 -14.23 -15.35
C LEU A 49 3.05 -13.29 -15.68
N GLY A 50 3.67 -12.66 -14.68
CA GLY A 50 4.83 -11.80 -14.86
C GLY A 50 4.51 -10.39 -15.40
N ILE A 51 3.23 -9.98 -15.45
CA ILE A 51 2.86 -8.63 -15.90
C ILE A 51 3.40 -7.61 -14.89
N GLN A 52 4.19 -6.65 -15.37
CA GLN A 52 4.78 -5.61 -14.53
C GLN A 52 3.91 -4.34 -14.48
N MET A 53 4.03 -3.57 -13.38
CA MET A 53 3.38 -2.25 -13.26
C MET A 53 4.02 -1.27 -14.24
N GLY A 54 3.19 -0.45 -14.88
CA GLY A 54 3.65 0.56 -15.83
C GLY A 54 4.11 0.02 -17.17
N VAL A 55 4.00 -1.30 -17.42
CA VAL A 55 4.38 -1.87 -18.72
C VAL A 55 3.46 -1.33 -19.82
N PRO A 56 4.02 -0.93 -20.99
CA PRO A 56 3.22 -0.55 -22.14
C PRO A 56 2.29 -1.70 -22.58
N TRP A 57 0.98 -1.41 -22.69
CA TRP A 57 -0.01 -2.44 -22.94
C TRP A 57 0.23 -3.21 -24.23
N PHE A 58 0.61 -2.53 -25.30
CA PHE A 58 0.85 -3.17 -26.60
C PHE A 58 1.93 -4.26 -26.55
N LYS A 59 2.92 -4.15 -25.65
CA LYS A 59 3.99 -5.16 -25.50
C LYS A 59 3.50 -6.45 -24.86
N THR A 60 2.48 -6.40 -24.02
CA THR A 60 2.03 -7.55 -23.21
C THR A 60 0.67 -8.09 -23.69
N LYS A 61 -0.13 -7.30 -24.39
CA LYS A 61 -1.51 -7.60 -24.80
C LYS A 61 -1.67 -9.00 -25.41
N LYS A 62 -0.89 -9.31 -26.46
CA LYS A 62 -1.02 -10.60 -27.19
C LYS A 62 -0.80 -11.80 -26.29
N ASN A 63 0.26 -11.78 -25.49
CA ASN A 63 0.57 -12.88 -24.58
C ASN A 63 -0.44 -12.97 -23.43
N PHE A 64 -0.87 -11.84 -22.89
CA PHE A 64 -1.84 -11.78 -21.79
C PHE A 64 -3.20 -12.35 -22.20
N LEU A 65 -3.72 -11.97 -23.37
CA LEU A 65 -5.00 -12.48 -23.90
C LEU A 65 -4.91 -13.99 -24.22
N LYS A 66 -3.78 -14.47 -24.77
CA LYS A 66 -3.56 -15.90 -25.03
C LYS A 66 -3.64 -16.74 -23.74
N ASN A 67 -3.27 -16.17 -22.59
CA ASN A 67 -3.37 -16.82 -21.28
C ASN A 67 -4.72 -16.57 -20.58
N GLY A 68 -5.78 -16.21 -21.32
CA GLY A 68 -7.12 -16.02 -20.77
C GLY A 68 -7.28 -14.73 -19.93
N GLY A 69 -6.35 -13.80 -20.06
CA GLY A 69 -6.41 -12.53 -19.34
C GLY A 69 -7.50 -11.60 -19.87
N VAL A 70 -8.06 -10.80 -18.96
CA VAL A 70 -9.08 -9.79 -19.28
C VAL A 70 -8.55 -8.41 -18.89
N PHE A 71 -8.74 -7.43 -19.74
CA PHE A 71 -8.33 -6.06 -19.48
C PHE A 71 -9.54 -5.11 -19.40
N PHE A 72 -9.37 -4.05 -18.63
CA PHE A 72 -10.34 -2.97 -18.50
C PHE A 72 -9.64 -1.63 -18.69
N SER A 73 -10.31 -0.69 -19.33
CA SER A 73 -9.95 0.74 -19.24
C SER A 73 -10.25 1.24 -17.83
N SER A 74 -9.54 2.26 -17.35
CA SER A 74 -9.77 2.80 -16.02
C SER A 74 -11.15 3.42 -15.86
N ASN A 75 -11.88 3.02 -14.81
CA ASN A 75 -13.17 3.58 -14.41
C ASN A 75 -13.03 4.28 -13.05
N PHE A 76 -12.46 5.49 -13.05
CA PHE A 76 -12.19 6.22 -11.81
C PHE A 76 -13.45 6.60 -11.03
N ALA A 77 -14.61 6.72 -11.69
CA ALA A 77 -15.88 6.96 -11.00
C ALA A 77 -16.27 5.74 -10.16
N LEU A 78 -16.17 4.54 -10.71
CA LEU A 78 -16.39 3.28 -9.98
C LEU A 78 -15.41 3.15 -8.82
N TYR A 79 -14.12 3.38 -9.06
CA TYR A 79 -13.08 3.22 -8.02
C TYR A 79 -13.27 4.20 -6.87
N GLY A 80 -13.68 5.44 -7.19
CA GLY A 80 -14.02 6.44 -6.17
C GLY A 80 -15.22 6.06 -5.31
N ASP A 81 -16.29 5.53 -5.92
CA ASP A 81 -17.46 5.05 -5.19
C ASP A 81 -17.12 3.87 -4.26
N ILE A 82 -16.41 2.86 -4.77
CA ILE A 82 -15.98 1.71 -3.97
C ILE A 82 -15.05 2.13 -2.84
N SER A 83 -14.10 3.04 -3.11
CA SER A 83 -13.24 3.63 -2.08
C SER A 83 -14.07 4.26 -0.97
N ASN A 84 -15.01 5.14 -1.32
CA ASN A 84 -15.87 5.81 -0.34
C ASN A 84 -16.65 4.82 0.54
N ARG A 85 -17.12 3.72 -0.04
CA ARG A 85 -17.82 2.67 0.74
C ARG A 85 -16.88 2.00 1.75
N VAL A 86 -15.64 1.67 1.33
CA VAL A 86 -14.64 1.11 2.25
C VAL A 86 -14.30 2.11 3.35
N MET A 87 -14.02 3.37 2.99
CA MET A 87 -13.63 4.40 3.96
C MET A 87 -14.74 4.72 4.97
N ASN A 88 -16.00 4.68 4.54
CA ASN A 88 -17.16 4.86 5.45
C ASN A 88 -17.28 3.71 6.47
N ILE A 89 -17.01 2.46 6.07
CA ILE A 89 -16.96 1.33 7.01
C ILE A 89 -15.84 1.56 8.02
N LEU A 90 -14.65 1.92 7.56
CA LEU A 90 -13.48 2.14 8.41
C LEU A 90 -13.69 3.30 9.39
N ALA A 91 -14.35 4.37 8.96
CA ALA A 91 -14.68 5.51 9.82
C ALA A 91 -15.62 5.13 10.99
N GLY A 92 -16.46 4.10 10.81
CA GLY A 92 -17.29 3.56 11.88
C GLY A 92 -16.58 2.61 12.85
N MET A 93 -15.34 2.22 12.54
CA MET A 93 -14.59 1.22 13.31
C MET A 93 -13.43 1.78 14.13
N ALA A 94 -13.06 3.05 13.96
CA ALA A 94 -11.91 3.67 14.60
C ALA A 94 -12.26 5.05 15.17
N ASN A 95 -11.45 5.53 16.12
CA ASN A 95 -11.64 6.85 16.71
C ASN A 95 -11.43 7.98 15.67
N ASN A 96 -10.43 7.80 14.83
CA ASN A 96 -10.11 8.72 13.73
C ASN A 96 -9.60 7.93 12.53
N ILE A 97 -9.79 8.49 11.34
CA ILE A 97 -9.31 7.94 10.08
C ILE A 97 -8.55 9.02 9.28
N GLU A 98 -7.44 8.62 8.67
CA GLU A 98 -6.76 9.40 7.63
C GLU A 98 -6.82 8.63 6.32
N ILE A 99 -7.55 9.15 5.35
CA ILE A 99 -7.60 8.59 3.99
C ILE A 99 -6.30 8.98 3.29
N TYR A 100 -5.35 8.05 3.24
CA TYR A 100 -4.03 8.28 2.67
C TYR A 100 -4.02 8.22 1.14
N SER A 101 -4.81 7.31 0.57
CA SER A 101 -5.02 7.17 -0.88
C SER A 101 -6.42 6.61 -1.18
N VAL A 102 -6.72 6.39 -2.45
CA VAL A 102 -7.98 5.78 -2.90
C VAL A 102 -8.16 4.34 -2.38
N ASP A 103 -7.08 3.68 -2.01
CA ASP A 103 -7.04 2.27 -1.60
C ASP A 103 -6.40 2.02 -0.23
N GLU A 104 -5.92 3.07 0.45
CA GLU A 104 -5.25 2.96 1.74
C GLU A 104 -5.78 3.99 2.75
N ALA A 105 -5.99 3.55 4.00
CA ALA A 105 -6.31 4.43 5.12
C ALA A 105 -5.54 4.03 6.39
N PHE A 106 -5.14 5.04 7.16
CA PHE A 106 -4.66 4.86 8.53
C PHE A 106 -5.81 5.06 9.50
N LEU A 107 -5.89 4.18 10.49
CA LEU A 107 -6.85 4.23 11.59
C LEU A 107 -6.13 4.52 12.89
N ASP A 108 -6.71 5.38 13.70
CA ASP A 108 -6.30 5.59 15.08
C ASP A 108 -7.09 4.62 15.99
N LEU A 109 -6.38 3.71 16.60
CA LEU A 109 -6.92 2.68 17.47
C LEU A 109 -6.52 2.93 18.94
N GLU A 110 -6.07 4.13 19.27
CA GLU A 110 -5.73 4.50 20.66
C GLU A 110 -6.94 4.27 21.58
N ASN A 111 -6.70 3.79 22.80
CA ASN A 111 -7.73 3.44 23.80
C ASN A 111 -8.66 2.25 23.43
N MET A 112 -8.38 1.50 22.38
CA MET A 112 -9.15 0.28 22.06
C MET A 112 -8.60 -1.00 22.70
N ASN A 113 -7.66 -0.87 23.65
CA ASN A 113 -7.02 -1.99 24.37
C ASN A 113 -6.36 -3.05 23.46
N LEU A 114 -5.85 -2.61 22.31
CA LEU A 114 -5.23 -3.46 21.29
C LEU A 114 -3.71 -3.67 21.52
N GLU A 115 -3.25 -3.55 22.75
CA GLU A 115 -1.84 -3.78 23.12
C GLU A 115 -1.45 -5.26 22.99
N ASN A 116 -2.43 -6.15 23.15
CA ASN A 116 -2.26 -7.58 22.91
C ASN A 116 -2.42 -7.90 21.42
N SER A 117 -1.43 -8.56 20.83
CA SER A 117 -1.43 -8.94 19.42
C SER A 117 -2.64 -9.79 19.00
N ASP A 118 -3.16 -10.65 19.91
CA ASP A 118 -4.32 -11.49 19.60
C ASP A 118 -5.60 -10.64 19.46
N VAL A 119 -5.80 -9.67 20.36
CA VAL A 119 -6.95 -8.74 20.29
C VAL A 119 -6.85 -7.84 19.05
N ALA A 120 -5.64 -7.36 18.74
CA ALA A 120 -5.37 -6.59 17.53
C ALA A 120 -5.68 -7.39 16.25
N ASP A 121 -5.31 -8.66 16.23
CA ASP A 121 -5.59 -9.55 15.09
C ASP A 121 -7.08 -9.88 14.96
N GLU A 122 -7.82 -10.03 16.08
CA GLU A 122 -9.28 -10.20 16.08
C GLU A 122 -9.98 -8.98 15.48
N PHE A 123 -9.58 -7.77 15.90
CA PHE A 123 -10.06 -6.53 15.29
C PHE A 123 -9.81 -6.51 13.79
N ALA A 124 -8.59 -6.86 13.35
CA ALA A 124 -8.23 -6.89 11.93
C ALA A 124 -9.05 -7.94 11.17
N MET A 125 -9.29 -9.12 11.73
CA MET A 125 -10.15 -10.14 11.12
C MET A 125 -11.59 -9.66 10.96
N HIS A 126 -12.14 -9.02 11.98
CA HIS A 126 -13.48 -8.44 11.94
C HIS A 126 -13.59 -7.36 10.86
N CYS A 127 -12.64 -6.43 10.82
CA CYS A 127 -12.57 -5.37 9.80
C CYS A 127 -12.53 -5.95 8.38
N ARG A 128 -11.66 -6.93 8.13
CA ARG A 128 -11.56 -7.61 6.83
C ARG A 128 -12.87 -8.30 6.43
N SER A 129 -13.50 -8.97 7.39
CA SER A 129 -14.78 -9.67 7.16
C SER A 129 -15.88 -8.70 6.75
N LEU A 130 -16.03 -7.58 7.46
CA LEU A 130 -17.03 -6.56 7.14
C LEU A 130 -16.83 -5.96 5.75
N ILE A 131 -15.59 -5.54 5.43
CA ILE A 131 -15.31 -4.95 4.12
C ILE A 131 -15.55 -5.98 3.01
N LYS A 132 -15.14 -7.23 3.23
CA LYS A 132 -15.39 -8.30 2.26
C LYS A 132 -16.87 -8.60 2.08
N GLN A 133 -17.63 -8.61 3.16
CA GLN A 133 -19.08 -8.89 3.13
C GLN A 133 -19.89 -7.76 2.48
N TRP A 134 -19.57 -6.50 2.82
CA TRP A 134 -20.40 -5.36 2.42
C TRP A 134 -19.97 -4.72 1.10
N VAL A 135 -18.68 -4.79 0.78
CA VAL A 135 -18.11 -4.16 -0.44
C VAL A 135 -17.55 -5.18 -1.42
N GLY A 136 -17.15 -6.36 -0.94
CA GLY A 136 -16.55 -7.39 -1.80
C GLY A 136 -15.05 -7.23 -2.03
N ILE A 137 -14.40 -6.19 -1.49
CA ILE A 137 -12.97 -5.91 -1.65
C ILE A 137 -12.15 -6.71 -0.63
N PRO A 138 -11.10 -7.43 -1.05
CA PRO A 138 -10.13 -7.99 -0.12
C PRO A 138 -9.20 -6.88 0.37
N VAL A 139 -8.97 -6.83 1.69
CA VAL A 139 -8.06 -5.86 2.31
C VAL A 139 -6.95 -6.57 3.09
N ARG A 140 -5.85 -5.89 3.23
CA ARG A 140 -4.72 -6.27 4.07
C ARG A 140 -4.60 -5.27 5.20
N ILE A 141 -4.27 -5.73 6.41
CA ILE A 141 -4.21 -4.89 7.59
C ILE A 141 -2.89 -5.11 8.32
N GLY A 142 -2.18 -4.03 8.56
CA GLY A 142 -1.00 -3.99 9.41
C GLY A 142 -1.28 -3.12 10.64
N ILE A 143 -1.07 -3.66 11.85
CA ILE A 143 -1.26 -2.93 13.11
C ILE A 143 0.09 -2.74 13.78
N ALA A 144 0.38 -1.54 14.26
CA ALA A 144 1.66 -1.21 14.90
C ALA A 144 1.60 0.12 15.68
N PRO A 145 2.59 0.40 16.55
CA PRO A 145 2.61 1.63 17.35
C PRO A 145 2.88 2.91 16.54
N THR A 146 3.41 2.82 15.32
CA THR A 146 3.68 3.99 14.47
C THR A 146 3.19 3.77 13.04
N LYS A 147 2.93 4.86 12.30
CA LYS A 147 2.50 4.80 10.88
C LYS A 147 3.53 4.09 10.00
N THR A 148 4.83 4.31 10.22
CA THR A 148 5.87 3.61 9.46
C THR A 148 5.89 2.11 9.78
N LEU A 149 5.71 1.73 11.03
CA LEU A 149 5.63 0.31 11.40
C LEU A 149 4.35 -0.36 10.90
N THR A 150 3.22 0.35 10.75
CA THR A 150 2.03 -0.25 10.10
C THR A 150 2.28 -0.58 8.63
N LYS A 151 3.08 0.22 7.90
CA LYS A 151 3.52 -0.10 6.54
C LYS A 151 4.41 -1.35 6.52
N VAL A 152 5.32 -1.49 7.50
CA VAL A 152 6.13 -2.70 7.69
C VAL A 152 5.23 -3.91 7.97
N ALA A 153 4.27 -3.79 8.89
CA ALA A 153 3.31 -4.84 9.20
C ALA A 153 2.47 -5.22 7.97
N SER A 154 1.97 -4.25 7.22
CA SER A 154 1.24 -4.49 5.97
C SER A 154 2.10 -5.20 4.91
N TYR A 155 3.40 -4.90 4.83
CA TYR A 155 4.33 -5.62 3.96
C TYR A 155 4.46 -7.10 4.39
N LEU A 156 4.68 -7.36 5.68
CA LEU A 156 4.83 -8.71 6.22
C LEU A 156 3.53 -9.53 6.13
N ALA A 157 2.37 -8.88 6.20
CA ALA A 157 1.06 -9.53 6.02
C ALA A 157 0.88 -10.21 4.67
N LYS A 158 1.65 -9.84 3.63
CA LYS A 158 1.62 -10.49 2.30
C LYS A 158 2.07 -11.95 2.37
N GLU A 159 3.02 -12.28 3.24
CA GLU A 159 3.64 -13.59 3.36
C GLU A 159 3.11 -14.38 4.56
N GLN A 160 2.21 -13.80 5.34
CA GLN A 160 1.64 -14.44 6.52
C GLN A 160 0.74 -15.62 6.13
N THR A 161 1.10 -16.81 6.61
CA THR A 161 0.37 -18.04 6.31
C THR A 161 -0.70 -18.39 7.35
N LYS A 162 -0.44 -18.08 8.64
CA LYS A 162 -1.37 -18.40 9.73
C LYS A 162 -2.63 -17.51 9.70
N ARG A 163 -2.45 -16.23 9.47
CA ARG A 163 -3.52 -15.23 9.36
C ARG A 163 -3.32 -14.40 8.09
N PRO A 164 -3.64 -14.94 6.91
CA PRO A 164 -3.31 -14.30 5.64
C PRO A 164 -3.85 -12.89 5.52
N GLY A 165 -2.96 -11.94 5.22
CA GLY A 165 -3.31 -10.53 5.04
C GLY A 165 -3.46 -9.75 6.35
N ILE A 166 -3.02 -10.30 7.51
CA ILE A 166 -3.00 -9.60 8.80
C ILE A 166 -1.62 -9.78 9.41
N PHE A 167 -1.09 -8.69 9.95
CA PHE A 167 0.13 -8.74 10.76
C PHE A 167 0.12 -7.61 11.79
N SER A 168 0.39 -7.96 13.05
CA SER A 168 0.47 -7.01 14.15
C SER A 168 1.88 -6.98 14.72
N ILE A 169 2.36 -5.80 15.08
CA ILE A 169 3.66 -5.58 15.74
C ILE A 169 3.35 -4.85 17.05
N SER A 170 3.70 -5.46 18.18
CA SER A 170 3.56 -4.83 19.49
C SER A 170 4.63 -3.75 19.71
N ASN A 171 4.46 -2.92 20.74
CA ASN A 171 5.46 -1.91 21.11
C ASN A 171 6.63 -2.52 21.91
N ASN A 172 7.10 -3.69 21.49
CA ASN A 172 8.25 -4.37 22.06
C ASN A 172 9.41 -4.34 21.05
N TRP A 173 10.56 -3.78 21.47
CA TRP A 173 11.72 -3.67 20.59
C TRP A 173 12.19 -5.00 20.00
N MET A 174 12.13 -6.09 20.75
CA MET A 174 12.54 -7.42 20.24
C MET A 174 11.66 -7.88 19.08
N GLU A 175 10.35 -7.66 19.18
CA GLU A 175 9.38 -7.98 18.13
C GLU A 175 9.52 -7.04 16.93
N ILE A 176 9.65 -5.73 17.18
CA ILE A 176 9.93 -4.74 16.15
C ILE A 176 11.20 -5.14 15.38
N ALA A 177 12.32 -5.38 16.08
CA ALA A 177 13.59 -5.72 15.48
C ALA A 177 13.52 -7.03 14.65
N SER A 178 12.82 -8.04 15.15
CA SER A 178 12.64 -9.31 14.43
C SER A 178 11.84 -9.11 13.13
N SER A 179 10.85 -8.23 13.17
CA SER A 179 10.02 -7.85 12.01
C SER A 179 10.83 -7.05 10.98
N LEU A 180 11.58 -6.05 11.43
CA LEU A 180 12.39 -5.18 10.58
C LEU A 180 13.49 -5.93 9.82
N LYS A 181 14.08 -6.98 10.41
CA LYS A 181 15.09 -7.84 9.75
C LYS A 181 14.57 -8.54 8.50
N LYS A 182 13.27 -8.75 8.39
CA LYS A 182 12.63 -9.41 7.23
C LYS A 182 12.28 -8.45 6.10
N VAL A 183 12.38 -7.14 6.32
CA VAL A 183 11.95 -6.10 5.36
C VAL A 183 13.15 -5.49 4.67
N PRO A 184 13.26 -5.62 3.33
CA PRO A 184 14.33 -4.99 2.57
C PRO A 184 14.27 -3.46 2.69
N LEU A 185 15.43 -2.82 2.68
CA LEU A 185 15.56 -1.36 2.84
C LEU A 185 14.69 -0.55 1.85
N HIS A 186 14.56 -1.02 0.61
CA HIS A 186 13.79 -0.32 -0.43
C HIS A 186 12.26 -0.44 -0.27
N GLU A 187 11.79 -1.29 0.62
CA GLU A 187 10.37 -1.43 0.98
C GLU A 187 9.97 -0.53 2.17
N VAL A 188 10.94 0.13 2.80
CA VAL A 188 10.67 1.08 3.89
C VAL A 188 9.98 2.33 3.33
N TRP A 189 8.89 2.72 3.96
CA TRP A 189 8.15 3.93 3.59
C TRP A 189 9.04 5.18 3.62
N GLY A 190 9.04 5.95 2.52
CA GLY A 190 9.92 7.09 2.34
C GLY A 190 11.33 6.76 1.80
N VAL A 191 11.70 5.48 1.68
CA VAL A 191 12.99 5.06 1.12
C VAL A 191 12.83 4.61 -0.34
N GLY A 192 12.84 5.58 -1.25
CA GLY A 192 12.78 5.29 -2.69
C GLY A 192 14.09 4.70 -3.23
N ARG A 193 14.07 4.22 -4.49
CA ARG A 193 15.19 3.54 -5.15
C ARG A 193 16.53 4.30 -5.07
N ARG A 194 16.52 5.65 -5.23
CA ARG A 194 17.74 6.48 -5.18
C ARG A 194 18.31 6.53 -3.76
N LEU A 195 17.43 6.70 -2.76
CA LEU A 195 17.85 6.76 -1.36
C LEU A 195 18.34 5.40 -0.88
N SER A 196 17.64 4.31 -1.23
CA SER A 196 18.07 2.95 -0.93
C SER A 196 19.47 2.66 -1.46
N LYS A 197 19.79 3.04 -2.71
CA LYS A 197 21.14 2.89 -3.26
C LYS A 197 22.20 3.66 -2.45
N LYS A 198 21.91 4.91 -2.04
CA LYS A 198 22.84 5.69 -1.20
C LYS A 198 23.08 5.05 0.16
N LEU A 199 22.01 4.56 0.80
CA LEU A 199 22.09 3.90 2.10
C LEU A 199 22.79 2.53 2.01
N SER A 200 22.63 1.82 0.89
CA SER A 200 23.32 0.53 0.65
C SER A 200 24.85 0.68 0.58
N VAL A 201 25.36 1.84 0.15
CA VAL A 201 26.81 2.14 0.18
C VAL A 201 27.33 2.21 1.62
N LEU A 202 26.47 2.56 2.58
CA LEU A 202 26.81 2.53 4.02
C LEU A 202 26.63 1.13 4.65
N GLY A 203 26.36 0.11 3.85
CA GLY A 203 26.15 -1.26 4.31
C GLY A 203 24.73 -1.60 4.75
N LEU A 204 23.78 -0.65 4.70
CA LEU A 204 22.41 -0.88 5.13
C LEU A 204 21.63 -1.70 4.07
N ARG A 205 21.00 -2.79 4.47
CA ARG A 205 20.26 -3.71 3.59
C ARG A 205 18.80 -3.91 3.99
N THR A 206 18.51 -3.80 5.28
CA THR A 206 17.19 -4.05 5.86
C THR A 206 16.64 -2.82 6.57
N ALA A 207 15.34 -2.84 6.88
CA ALA A 207 14.71 -1.84 7.73
C ALA A 207 15.34 -1.84 9.14
N TYR A 208 15.82 -2.99 9.63
CA TYR A 208 16.52 -3.11 10.89
C TYR A 208 17.86 -2.32 10.89
N ASP A 209 18.65 -2.46 9.84
CA ASP A 209 19.91 -1.73 9.72
C ASP A 209 19.67 -0.21 9.75
N LEU A 210 18.59 0.23 9.07
CA LEU A 210 18.17 1.64 9.09
C LEU A 210 17.69 2.08 10.48
N ALA A 211 16.96 1.23 11.21
CA ALA A 211 16.53 1.54 12.56
C ALA A 211 17.69 1.66 13.56
N CYS A 212 18.78 0.92 13.36
CA CYS A 212 19.96 0.92 14.24
C CYS A 212 20.96 2.03 13.95
N ILE A 213 20.81 2.78 12.84
CA ILE A 213 21.77 3.82 12.46
C ILE A 213 21.80 5.01 13.44
N ASP A 214 22.92 5.68 13.55
CA ASP A 214 23.01 6.92 14.32
C ASP A 214 22.13 8.03 13.70
N ILE A 215 21.20 8.54 14.51
CA ILE A 215 20.25 9.59 14.11
C ILE A 215 20.98 10.88 13.71
N SER A 216 22.07 11.24 14.41
CA SER A 216 22.86 12.45 14.11
C SER A 216 23.47 12.38 12.72
N LEU A 217 23.93 11.20 12.30
CA LEU A 217 24.43 10.95 10.96
C LEU A 217 23.33 11.12 9.90
N ILE A 218 22.12 10.61 10.17
CA ILE A 218 20.97 10.75 9.24
C ILE A 218 20.58 12.20 9.10
N ARG A 219 20.49 12.94 10.21
CA ARG A 219 20.10 14.35 10.21
C ARG A 219 21.10 15.23 9.47
N SER A 220 22.40 14.99 9.65
CA SER A 220 23.47 15.79 9.04
C SER A 220 23.65 15.54 7.53
N ARG A 221 23.42 14.30 7.06
CA ARG A 221 23.72 13.89 5.68
C ARG A 221 22.50 13.72 4.78
N TYR A 222 21.30 13.62 5.36
CA TYR A 222 20.08 13.36 4.60
C TYR A 222 19.00 14.39 4.93
N SER A 223 17.89 13.97 5.52
CA SER A 223 16.77 14.88 5.77
C SER A 223 16.06 14.59 7.09
N VAL A 224 15.37 15.62 7.63
CA VAL A 224 14.46 15.48 8.79
C VAL A 224 13.38 14.42 8.54
N VAL A 225 12.94 14.26 7.28
CA VAL A 225 11.93 13.24 6.94
C VAL A 225 12.50 11.85 7.18
N LEU A 226 13.73 11.57 6.73
CA LEU A 226 14.37 10.27 6.97
C LEU A 226 14.66 10.05 8.47
N GLU A 227 15.06 11.10 9.19
CA GLU A 227 15.22 11.03 10.65
C GLU A 227 13.92 10.58 11.34
N ARG A 228 12.78 11.19 10.98
CA ARG A 228 11.47 10.79 11.51
C ARG A 228 11.14 9.34 11.16
N THR A 229 11.43 8.89 9.94
CA THR A 229 11.26 7.49 9.54
C THR A 229 12.07 6.55 10.43
N VAL A 230 13.35 6.89 10.74
CA VAL A 230 14.19 6.10 11.63
C VAL A 230 13.61 6.02 13.04
N ARG A 231 13.15 7.15 13.58
CA ARG A 231 12.49 7.20 14.91
C ARG A 231 11.22 6.33 14.95
N GLU A 232 10.40 6.44 13.92
CA GLU A 232 9.18 5.62 13.81
C GLU A 232 9.47 4.13 13.70
N LEU A 233 10.53 3.72 12.98
CA LEU A 233 10.99 2.32 12.96
C LEU A 233 11.43 1.82 14.34
N ARG A 234 11.81 2.71 15.27
CA ARG A 234 12.14 2.39 16.66
C ARG A 234 10.92 2.32 17.59
N GLY A 235 9.72 2.65 17.08
CA GLY A 235 8.50 2.74 17.87
C GLY A 235 8.21 4.13 18.46
N GLU A 236 9.02 5.17 18.10
CA GLU A 236 8.77 6.55 18.52
C GLU A 236 7.76 7.21 17.58
N THR A 237 6.55 7.51 18.04
CA THR A 237 5.50 8.16 17.23
C THR A 237 5.89 9.59 16.88
N CYS A 238 6.25 9.83 15.62
CA CYS A 238 6.61 11.13 15.07
C CYS A 238 5.52 11.70 14.12
N LEU A 239 4.71 10.82 13.54
CA LEU A 239 3.66 11.16 12.59
C LEU A 239 2.30 10.90 13.23
N GLN A 240 1.53 11.96 13.41
CA GLN A 240 0.12 11.88 13.82
C GLN A 240 -0.77 11.65 12.59
N LEU A 241 -2.03 11.26 12.81
CA LEU A 241 -3.02 11.27 11.74
C LEU A 241 -3.24 12.71 11.26
N ASP A 242 -3.20 12.89 9.95
CA ASP A 242 -3.56 14.16 9.35
C ASP A 242 -5.08 14.33 9.42
N LYS A 243 -5.53 15.23 10.29
CA LYS A 243 -6.95 15.59 10.46
C LYS A 243 -7.35 16.76 9.57
N SER A 244 -6.38 17.37 8.86
CA SER A 244 -6.64 18.55 8.04
C SER A 244 -7.18 18.11 6.68
N LEU A 245 -8.36 18.64 6.34
CA LEU A 245 -8.85 18.73 4.97
C LEU A 245 -8.12 19.90 4.29
N ASP A 246 -6.79 19.88 4.27
CA ASP A 246 -6.04 20.92 3.57
C ASP A 246 -6.49 20.97 2.10
N PRO A 247 -6.71 22.18 1.55
CA PRO A 247 -7.09 22.32 0.15
C PRO A 247 -6.00 21.74 -0.74
N LYS A 248 -6.40 21.07 -1.81
CA LYS A 248 -5.46 20.46 -2.76
C LYS A 248 -4.48 21.52 -3.28
N LYS A 249 -3.19 21.33 -3.06
CA LYS A 249 -2.14 22.29 -3.47
C LYS A 249 -1.87 22.27 -4.97
N GLN A 250 -2.25 21.20 -5.67
CA GLN A 250 -2.10 21.07 -7.12
C GLN A 250 -3.10 20.05 -7.70
N ILE A 251 -3.45 20.26 -8.96
CA ILE A 251 -4.18 19.30 -9.79
C ILE A 251 -3.20 18.82 -10.85
N VAL A 252 -2.98 17.50 -10.93
CA VAL A 252 -2.08 16.90 -11.93
C VAL A 252 -2.92 16.07 -12.88
N VAL A 253 -2.81 16.38 -14.18
CA VAL A 253 -3.34 15.55 -15.27
C VAL A 253 -2.15 14.98 -16.02
N SER A 254 -2.07 13.66 -16.13
CA SER A 254 -1.02 12.98 -16.89
C SER A 254 -1.62 12.15 -18.00
N LEU A 255 -1.04 12.27 -19.19
CA LEU A 255 -1.35 11.44 -20.34
C LEU A 255 -0.10 10.63 -20.70
N SER A 256 -0.27 9.32 -20.93
CA SER A 256 0.80 8.50 -21.49
C SER A 256 0.79 8.63 -23.00
N LEU A 257 1.84 9.22 -23.56
CA LEU A 257 1.97 9.47 -25.00
C LEU A 257 2.65 8.31 -25.74
N ILE A 258 2.51 7.08 -25.26
CA ILE A 258 3.13 5.88 -25.85
C ILE A 258 2.63 5.60 -27.29
N HIS A 259 1.53 6.24 -27.72
CA HIS A 259 0.95 6.09 -29.04
C HIS A 259 1.15 7.30 -29.95
N ILE A 260 2.10 8.19 -29.69
CA ILE A 260 2.54 9.14 -30.70
C ILE A 260 3.38 8.36 -31.72
N SER A 261 2.69 7.69 -32.63
CA SER A 261 3.24 7.29 -33.89
C SER A 261 3.36 8.56 -34.73
N GLU A 262 4.56 9.00 -34.97
CA GLU A 262 5.00 10.09 -35.84
C GLU A 262 4.58 11.53 -35.45
N PRO A 263 5.53 12.45 -35.38
CA PRO A 263 5.20 13.85 -35.42
C PRO A 263 4.52 14.13 -36.76
N THR A 264 3.27 14.59 -36.71
CA THR A 264 2.63 15.18 -37.90
C THR A 264 3.58 16.27 -38.41
N ARG A 265 4.25 16.01 -39.55
CA ARG A 265 5.02 17.04 -40.22
C ARG A 265 4.03 18.16 -40.58
N PRO A 266 4.29 19.42 -40.19
CA PRO A 266 3.52 20.52 -40.75
C PRO A 266 3.79 20.56 -42.27
N TYR A 267 2.75 20.53 -43.05
CA TYR A 267 2.80 20.79 -44.46
C TYR A 267 3.14 22.26 -44.69
#